data_4868df3ebe2a6c26720d48304e75d7d9
#
_entry.id   4868df3ebe2a6c26720d48304e75d7d9
#
_cell.length_a   1.000
_cell.length_b   1.000
_cell.length_c   1.000
_cell.angle_alpha   90.00
_cell.angle_beta   90.00
_cell.angle_gamma   90.00
#
_symmetry.space_group_name_H-M   'P 1'
#
loop_
_entity.id
_entity.type
_entity.pdbx_description
1 polymer ?
#
loop_
_entity_poly.entity_id
_entity_poly.type
_entity_poly.pdbx_seq_one_letter_code
_entity_poly.pdbx_strand_id
1 'polypeptide(L)'
;MILLKSEESRRKLDFENVRDIVLLSFAVLGLSFIFPAYISTVPRILLINGFPNTLIALLISSELLFLFFLNPVFEHVLDITRSAIGRRTPYIISFGVLTSFVLSLLENINHEHPNSAFILTLLVISANFCLYLYSLALFGLIRDKSNESNQTGWVMLRFQAKLWSFVGTVLSFIYCSRSSENSLLPAAGLVLLISSLLAAFFIVEDKKYKVKMSPFEKNEHHFSYEVFKILKKWDLSNTMQTVEISLVISLFYYLETFTAPFTESSGLKYGAGTTFLTLQLTGVTIGYVIKLFTKKNLFSENLRAHDHYLLLLNATIYLLIYITFKSLATSYLLFFVNGLLWGLFLSGRTGMMIPSKAERFIFYFSKEKKETVLISLFVIIFTTVLGAVLDWFGLNAFLPLVIIVTILEFIMAILNNRIRTNEDLAKERGE
;
A
#
# COMPACT_ATOMS: atom_id res chain seq x y z
N MET A 1 -27.67 17.76 39.54
CA MET A 1 -26.64 18.64 38.92
C MET A 1 -25.35 17.93 38.56
N ILE A 2 -24.79 17.03 39.38
CA ILE A 2 -23.56 16.26 39.10
C ILE A 2 -23.77 15.23 37.99
N LEU A 3 -24.92 14.55 37.94
CA LEU A 3 -25.24 13.56 36.89
C LEU A 3 -25.40 14.18 35.49
N LEU A 4 -26.03 15.36 35.39
CA LEU A 4 -26.19 16.08 34.13
C LEU A 4 -24.83 16.57 33.58
N LYS A 5 -23.92 16.99 34.46
CA LYS A 5 -22.55 17.39 34.06
C LYS A 5 -21.73 16.20 33.56
N SER A 6 -21.99 14.98 34.06
CA SER A 6 -21.30 13.75 33.60
C SER A 6 -21.80 13.28 32.23
N GLU A 7 -23.11 13.42 31.94
CA GLU A 7 -23.68 13.07 30.62
C GLU A 7 -23.28 14.07 29.53
N GLU A 8 -23.26 15.37 29.85
CA GLU A 8 -22.81 16.39 28.91
C GLU A 8 -21.32 16.27 28.59
N SER A 9 -20.50 15.93 29.59
CA SER A 9 -19.08 15.61 29.40
C SER A 9 -18.87 14.36 28.55
N ARG A 10 -19.65 13.29 28.75
CA ARG A 10 -19.62 12.08 27.92
C ARG A 10 -20.03 12.36 26.48
N ARG A 11 -21.13 13.08 26.25
CA ARG A 11 -21.58 13.46 24.89
C ARG A 11 -20.56 14.31 24.16
N LYS A 12 -19.87 15.22 24.85
CA LYS A 12 -18.82 16.06 24.26
C LYS A 12 -17.59 15.25 23.87
N LEU A 13 -17.17 14.31 24.72
CA LEU A 13 -16.08 13.37 24.42
C LEU A 13 -16.41 12.45 23.21
N ASP A 14 -17.64 11.96 23.13
CA ASP A 14 -18.08 11.15 21.99
C ASP A 14 -18.10 11.93 20.68
N PHE A 15 -18.50 13.19 20.71
CA PHE A 15 -18.52 14.06 19.51
C PHE A 15 -17.11 14.41 19.04
N GLU A 16 -16.18 14.74 19.94
CA GLU A 16 -14.77 15.01 19.60
C GLU A 16 -14.09 13.78 19.00
N ASN A 17 -14.33 12.60 19.54
CA ASN A 17 -13.82 11.35 19.01
C ASN A 17 -14.36 11.04 17.61
N VAL A 18 -15.66 11.24 17.35
CA VAL A 18 -16.27 11.04 16.03
C VAL A 18 -15.70 12.02 15.01
N ARG A 19 -15.55 13.29 15.39
CA ARG A 19 -14.94 14.32 14.54
C ARG A 19 -13.51 13.92 14.14
N ASP A 20 -12.67 13.54 15.11
CA ASP A 20 -11.27 13.16 14.88
C ASP A 20 -11.18 11.91 13.99
N ILE A 21 -12.07 10.92 14.18
CA ILE A 21 -12.17 9.73 13.32
C ILE A 21 -12.47 10.12 11.86
N VAL A 22 -13.45 11.00 11.64
CA VAL A 22 -13.85 11.44 10.29
C VAL A 22 -12.72 12.21 9.61
N LEU A 23 -12.08 13.14 10.32
CA LEU A 23 -11.00 13.97 9.77
C LEU A 23 -9.76 13.14 9.42
N LEU A 24 -9.36 12.21 10.30
CA LEU A 24 -8.24 11.30 10.01
C LEU A 24 -8.55 10.40 8.82
N SER A 25 -9.77 9.90 8.75
CA SER A 25 -10.22 9.08 7.62
C SER A 25 -10.20 9.86 6.30
N PHE A 26 -10.57 11.16 6.34
CA PHE A 26 -10.49 12.03 5.18
C PHE A 26 -9.04 12.31 4.74
N ALA A 27 -8.10 12.44 5.68
CA ALA A 27 -6.67 12.52 5.35
C ALA A 27 -6.15 11.24 4.68
N VAL A 28 -6.64 10.07 5.11
CA VAL A 28 -6.36 8.77 4.45
C VAL A 28 -6.95 8.74 3.04
N LEU A 29 -8.14 9.30 2.80
CA LEU A 29 -8.71 9.44 1.47
C LEU A 29 -7.76 10.26 0.57
N GLY A 30 -7.29 11.43 1.03
CA GLY A 30 -6.36 12.27 0.27
C GLY A 30 -5.09 11.54 -0.11
N LEU A 31 -4.47 10.82 0.84
CA LEU A 31 -3.31 9.98 0.59
C LEU A 31 -3.61 8.90 -0.45
N SER A 32 -4.75 8.22 -0.33
CA SER A 32 -5.14 7.13 -1.22
C SER A 32 -5.51 7.60 -2.62
N PHE A 33 -5.94 8.85 -2.75
CA PHE A 33 -6.23 9.48 -4.04
C PHE A 33 -4.96 9.71 -4.88
N ILE A 34 -3.82 9.99 -4.23
CA ILE A 34 -2.56 10.21 -4.96
C ILE A 34 -2.07 8.97 -5.67
N PHE A 35 -2.16 7.80 -5.04
CA PHE A 35 -1.46 6.62 -5.55
C PHE A 35 -1.89 6.20 -6.97
N PRO A 36 -3.18 6.12 -7.35
CA PRO A 36 -3.55 5.81 -8.72
C PRO A 36 -3.08 6.87 -9.73
N ALA A 37 -3.15 8.15 -9.37
CA ALA A 37 -2.63 9.21 -10.24
C ALA A 37 -1.12 9.09 -10.43
N TYR A 38 -0.38 8.80 -9.36
CA TYR A 38 1.06 8.60 -9.38
C TYR A 38 1.47 7.39 -10.22
N ILE A 39 0.86 6.22 -9.99
CA ILE A 39 1.22 4.98 -10.71
C ILE A 39 0.75 4.97 -12.17
N SER A 40 -0.25 5.75 -12.54
CA SER A 40 -0.67 5.88 -13.94
C SER A 40 0.20 6.85 -14.74
N THR A 41 0.76 7.85 -14.08
CA THR A 41 1.47 8.96 -14.76
C THR A 41 2.98 8.82 -14.68
N VAL A 42 3.54 8.55 -13.50
CA VAL A 42 5.01 8.57 -13.30
C VAL A 42 5.75 7.50 -14.10
N PRO A 43 5.34 6.21 -14.14
CA PRO A 43 6.02 5.21 -14.96
C PRO A 43 6.04 5.58 -16.44
N ARG A 44 4.94 6.17 -16.92
CA ARG A 44 4.81 6.63 -18.30
C ARG A 44 5.76 7.79 -18.61
N ILE A 45 5.82 8.80 -17.74
CA ILE A 45 6.76 9.93 -17.90
C ILE A 45 8.20 9.39 -17.95
N LEU A 46 8.57 8.47 -17.07
CA LEU A 46 9.89 7.87 -17.05
C LEU A 46 10.18 7.07 -18.34
N LEU A 47 9.20 6.30 -18.82
CA LEU A 47 9.36 5.52 -20.05
C LEU A 47 9.56 6.41 -21.29
N ILE A 48 8.77 7.49 -21.43
CA ILE A 48 8.92 8.49 -22.51
C ILE A 48 10.31 9.14 -22.49
N ASN A 49 10.89 9.33 -21.31
CA ASN A 49 12.25 9.85 -21.15
C ASN A 49 13.35 8.78 -21.29
N GLY A 50 13.02 7.58 -21.77
CA GLY A 50 13.99 6.53 -22.10
C GLY A 50 14.54 5.77 -20.90
N PHE A 51 13.89 5.82 -19.73
CA PHE A 51 14.31 5.05 -18.57
C PHE A 51 14.10 3.56 -18.80
N PRO A 52 15.06 2.69 -18.42
CA PRO A 52 14.87 1.25 -18.45
C PRO A 52 13.80 0.81 -17.43
N ASN A 53 13.05 -0.25 -17.75
CA ASN A 53 11.99 -0.77 -16.88
C ASN A 53 12.51 -1.18 -15.49
N THR A 54 13.75 -1.68 -15.41
CA THR A 54 14.45 -1.96 -14.14
C THR A 54 14.51 -0.72 -13.25
N LEU A 55 14.93 0.41 -13.81
CA LEU A 55 15.07 1.66 -13.06
C LEU A 55 13.70 2.25 -12.70
N ILE A 56 12.71 2.12 -13.60
CA ILE A 56 11.32 2.52 -13.31
C ILE A 56 10.79 1.73 -12.11
N ALA A 57 10.93 0.40 -12.13
CA ALA A 57 10.51 -0.47 -11.03
C ALA A 57 11.19 -0.10 -9.71
N LEU A 58 12.50 0.15 -9.73
CA LEU A 58 13.27 0.57 -8.55
C LEU A 58 12.82 1.94 -8.03
N LEU A 59 12.61 2.91 -8.90
CA LEU A 59 12.16 4.26 -8.51
C LEU A 59 10.76 4.23 -7.90
N ILE A 60 9.83 3.49 -8.49
CA ILE A 60 8.46 3.37 -7.96
C ILE A 60 8.44 2.66 -6.61
N SER A 61 9.30 1.66 -6.40
CA SER A 61 9.40 0.93 -5.13
C SER A 61 10.36 1.58 -4.11
N SER A 62 10.98 2.72 -4.43
CA SER A 62 11.98 3.38 -3.56
C SER A 62 11.43 3.81 -2.19
N GLU A 63 10.12 4.02 -2.05
CA GLU A 63 9.49 4.26 -0.75
C GLU A 63 9.75 3.14 0.26
N LEU A 64 9.89 1.91 -0.22
CA LEU A 64 10.21 0.75 0.62
C LEU A 64 11.66 0.78 1.12
N LEU A 65 12.58 1.41 0.38
CA LEU A 65 13.94 1.68 0.86
C LEU A 65 13.90 2.63 2.06
N PHE A 66 13.06 3.67 2.00
CA PHE A 66 12.90 4.57 3.14
C PHE A 66 12.28 3.87 4.34
N LEU A 67 11.30 3.02 4.11
CA LEU A 67 10.70 2.20 5.15
C LEU A 67 11.72 1.23 5.77
N PHE A 68 12.62 0.67 4.97
CA PHE A 68 13.68 -0.21 5.45
C PHE A 68 14.74 0.55 6.27
N PHE A 69 15.31 1.64 5.72
CA PHE A 69 16.47 2.31 6.32
C PHE A 69 16.10 3.39 7.33
N LEU A 70 15.01 4.13 7.09
CA LEU A 70 14.73 5.38 7.79
C LEU A 70 13.60 5.26 8.81
N ASN A 71 12.78 4.19 8.75
CA ASN A 71 11.63 4.06 9.66
C ASN A 71 11.99 4.20 11.14
N PRO A 72 13.04 3.51 11.69
CA PRO A 72 13.36 3.62 13.10
C PRO A 72 13.84 5.04 13.48
N VAL A 73 14.55 5.71 12.57
CA VAL A 73 15.06 7.06 12.81
C VAL A 73 13.92 8.08 12.83
N PHE A 74 13.06 8.06 11.80
CA PHE A 74 11.97 9.02 11.71
C PHE A 74 10.84 8.77 12.70
N GLU A 75 10.52 7.53 13.06
CA GLU A 75 9.61 7.26 14.18
C GLU A 75 10.12 7.93 15.46
N HIS A 76 11.41 7.80 15.76
CA HIS A 76 11.99 8.44 16.92
C HIS A 76 11.92 9.97 16.84
N VAL A 77 12.29 10.56 15.69
CA VAL A 77 12.20 12.02 15.47
C VAL A 77 10.76 12.52 15.65
N LEU A 78 9.77 11.82 15.12
CA LEU A 78 8.35 12.16 15.26
C LEU A 78 7.90 12.09 16.73
N ASP A 79 8.41 11.14 17.51
CA ASP A 79 8.01 10.94 18.89
C ASP A 79 8.64 11.98 19.85
N ILE A 80 9.85 12.48 19.57
CA ILE A 80 10.53 13.51 20.39
C ILE A 80 10.15 14.94 20.01
N THR A 81 9.54 15.15 18.85
CA THR A 81 9.17 16.49 18.38
C THR A 81 8.15 17.13 19.30
N ARG A 82 8.43 18.37 19.70
CA ARG A 82 7.55 19.20 20.53
C ARG A 82 7.20 20.47 19.75
N SER A 83 5.95 20.59 19.36
CA SER A 83 5.43 21.79 18.72
C SER A 83 4.15 22.29 19.39
N ALA A 84 3.81 23.55 19.10
CA ALA A 84 2.57 24.15 19.61
C ALA A 84 1.30 23.47 19.10
N ILE A 85 1.37 22.87 17.92
CA ILE A 85 0.23 22.24 17.22
C ILE A 85 0.22 20.70 17.37
N GLY A 86 1.19 20.12 18.10
CA GLY A 86 1.28 18.68 18.32
C GLY A 86 2.63 18.11 17.87
N ARG A 87 2.82 16.79 17.98
CA ARG A 87 4.06 16.10 17.59
C ARG A 87 4.09 15.76 16.11
N ARG A 88 2.99 15.22 15.57
CA ARG A 88 2.88 14.68 14.21
C ARG A 88 2.25 15.65 13.23
N THR A 89 1.37 16.51 13.70
CA THR A 89 0.67 17.52 12.89
C THR A 89 1.61 18.40 12.05
N PRO A 90 2.75 18.92 12.55
CA PRO A 90 3.67 19.71 11.73
C PRO A 90 4.19 18.95 10.51
N TYR A 91 4.46 17.65 10.67
CA TYR A 91 4.95 16.79 9.59
C TYR A 91 3.88 16.51 8.54
N ILE A 92 2.62 16.31 8.97
CA ILE A 92 1.47 16.13 8.06
C ILE A 92 1.32 17.38 7.18
N ILE A 93 1.39 18.59 7.76
CA ILE A 93 1.32 19.83 6.99
C ILE A 93 2.52 19.95 6.04
N SER A 94 3.73 19.89 6.58
CA SER A 94 4.95 20.14 5.80
C SER A 94 5.10 19.16 4.64
N PHE A 95 4.92 17.87 4.89
CA PHE A 95 5.05 16.86 3.84
C PHE A 95 3.83 16.78 2.93
N GLY A 96 2.64 17.16 3.39
CA GLY A 96 1.46 17.36 2.52
C GLY A 96 1.69 18.46 1.49
N VAL A 97 2.22 19.62 1.93
CA VAL A 97 2.58 20.75 1.04
C VAL A 97 3.70 20.36 0.09
N LEU A 98 4.80 19.80 0.61
CA LEU A 98 5.95 19.40 -0.21
C LEU A 98 5.57 18.35 -1.26
N THR A 99 4.80 17.34 -0.88
CA THR A 99 4.33 16.32 -1.82
C THR A 99 3.50 16.94 -2.94
N SER A 100 2.56 17.83 -2.61
CA SER A 100 1.71 18.50 -3.61
C SER A 100 2.55 19.35 -4.57
N PHE A 101 3.56 20.05 -4.06
CA PHE A 101 4.47 20.84 -4.87
C PHE A 101 5.33 19.96 -5.79
N VAL A 102 5.94 18.90 -5.26
CA VAL A 102 6.80 17.99 -6.05
C VAL A 102 5.99 17.27 -7.13
N LEU A 103 4.76 16.84 -6.83
CA LEU A 103 3.88 16.21 -7.83
C LEU A 103 3.52 17.18 -8.95
N SER A 104 3.28 18.47 -8.64
CA SER A 104 3.01 19.49 -9.65
C SER A 104 4.23 19.74 -10.53
N LEU A 105 5.45 19.71 -9.96
CA LEU A 105 6.68 19.85 -10.72
C LEU A 105 6.92 18.66 -11.65
N LEU A 106 6.65 17.43 -11.20
CA LEU A 106 6.85 16.21 -11.98
C LEU A 106 6.13 16.24 -13.34
N GLU A 107 4.92 16.78 -13.38
CA GLU A 107 4.12 16.83 -14.61
C GLU A 107 4.52 17.98 -15.54
N ASN A 108 5.15 19.02 -15.01
CA ASN A 108 5.50 20.24 -15.75
C ASN A 108 6.96 20.27 -16.22
N ILE A 109 7.70 19.16 -16.15
CA ILE A 109 9.08 19.11 -16.62
C ILE A 109 9.13 19.18 -18.14
N ASN A 110 10.01 20.07 -18.65
CA ASN A 110 10.35 20.08 -20.07
C ASN A 110 11.25 18.88 -20.40
N HIS A 111 10.71 17.93 -21.15
CA HIS A 111 11.40 16.70 -21.56
C HIS A 111 12.58 16.92 -22.50
N GLU A 112 12.66 18.05 -23.18
CA GLU A 112 13.74 18.39 -24.12
C GLU A 112 15.02 18.88 -23.43
N HIS A 113 14.96 19.13 -22.12
CA HIS A 113 16.13 19.63 -21.39
C HIS A 113 17.17 18.50 -21.21
N PRO A 114 18.47 18.75 -21.44
CA PRO A 114 19.52 17.72 -21.38
C PRO A 114 19.66 17.04 -20.03
N ASN A 115 19.23 17.69 -18.95
CA ASN A 115 19.25 17.15 -17.58
C ASN A 115 17.89 16.61 -17.10
N SER A 116 16.91 16.46 -17.99
CA SER A 116 15.54 16.04 -17.63
C SER A 116 15.53 14.71 -16.88
N ALA A 117 16.31 13.73 -17.30
CA ALA A 117 16.40 12.43 -16.65
C ALA A 117 16.89 12.51 -15.20
N PHE A 118 17.92 13.32 -14.94
CA PHE A 118 18.42 13.51 -13.58
C PHE A 118 17.40 14.22 -12.69
N ILE A 119 16.77 15.28 -13.20
CA ILE A 119 15.74 16.05 -12.48
C ILE A 119 14.53 15.16 -12.18
N LEU A 120 14.08 14.38 -13.16
CA LEU A 120 12.97 13.42 -12.96
C LEU A 120 13.29 12.40 -11.87
N THR A 121 14.49 11.80 -11.90
CA THR A 121 14.93 10.87 -10.86
C THR A 121 14.87 11.50 -9.48
N LEU A 122 15.42 12.71 -9.34
CA LEU A 122 15.43 13.45 -8.06
C LEU A 122 14.00 13.74 -7.58
N LEU A 123 13.11 14.18 -8.47
CA LEU A 123 11.72 14.49 -8.12
C LEU A 123 10.92 13.25 -7.73
N VAL A 124 11.10 12.12 -8.44
CA VAL A 124 10.44 10.86 -8.09
C VAL A 124 10.90 10.37 -6.71
N ILE A 125 12.21 10.40 -6.44
CA ILE A 125 12.75 10.04 -5.13
C ILE A 125 12.22 10.99 -4.05
N SER A 126 12.19 12.30 -4.32
CA SER A 126 11.67 13.30 -3.38
C SER A 126 10.16 13.11 -3.11
N ALA A 127 9.36 12.82 -4.15
CA ALA A 127 7.94 12.53 -4.01
C ALA A 127 7.71 11.30 -3.12
N ASN A 128 8.41 10.21 -3.39
CA ASN A 128 8.31 8.98 -2.58
C ASN A 128 8.77 9.21 -1.14
N PHE A 129 9.81 10.00 -0.93
CA PHE A 129 10.28 10.35 0.42
C PHE A 129 9.26 11.19 1.18
N CYS A 130 8.69 12.22 0.55
CA CYS A 130 7.66 13.05 1.17
C CYS A 130 6.38 12.25 1.46
N LEU A 131 5.94 11.40 0.53
CA LEU A 131 4.79 10.51 0.72
C LEU A 131 5.02 9.52 1.86
N TYR A 132 6.23 8.96 1.96
CA TYR A 132 6.62 8.08 3.05
C TYR A 132 6.52 8.80 4.41
N LEU A 133 7.12 9.98 4.55
CA LEU A 133 7.10 10.73 5.81
C LEU A 133 5.70 11.24 6.18
N TYR A 134 4.92 11.66 5.19
CA TYR A 134 3.51 12.00 5.38
C TYR A 134 2.72 10.79 5.92
N SER A 135 2.89 9.63 5.29
CA SER A 135 2.21 8.38 5.70
C SER A 135 2.62 7.96 7.11
N LEU A 136 3.91 8.04 7.43
CA LEU A 136 4.44 7.71 8.77
C LEU A 136 3.83 8.62 9.84
N ALA A 137 3.75 9.93 9.58
CA ALA A 137 3.14 10.89 10.50
C ALA A 137 1.64 10.65 10.67
N LEU A 138 0.91 10.46 9.55
CA LEU A 138 -0.53 10.24 9.55
C LEU A 138 -0.93 8.95 10.27
N PHE A 139 -0.32 7.81 9.91
CA PHE A 139 -0.63 6.52 10.54
C PHE A 139 -0.15 6.47 12.00
N GLY A 140 0.94 7.16 12.31
CA GLY A 140 1.34 7.37 13.68
C GLY A 140 0.30 8.15 14.49
N LEU A 141 -0.28 9.23 13.94
CA LEU A 141 -1.35 9.99 14.59
C LEU A 141 -2.62 9.14 14.79
N ILE A 142 -2.98 8.36 13.77
CA ILE A 142 -4.08 7.39 13.87
C ILE A 142 -3.82 6.38 15.00
N ARG A 143 -2.60 5.86 15.12
CA ARG A 143 -2.22 4.93 16.19
C ARG A 143 -2.32 5.58 17.56
N ASP A 144 -1.83 6.81 17.71
CA ASP A 144 -1.86 7.53 18.99
C ASP A 144 -3.31 7.78 19.42
N LYS A 145 -4.14 8.32 18.55
CA LYS A 145 -5.57 8.56 18.81
C LYS A 145 -6.36 7.28 19.11
N SER A 146 -5.98 6.17 18.50
CA SER A 146 -6.61 4.89 18.75
C SER A 146 -6.24 4.31 20.13
N ASN A 147 -5.04 4.57 20.62
CA ASN A 147 -4.62 4.14 21.96
C ASN A 147 -5.29 4.97 23.06
N GLU A 148 -5.73 6.20 22.74
CA GLU A 148 -6.50 7.06 23.63
C GLU A 148 -7.98 6.66 23.69
N SER A 149 -8.51 6.01 22.67
CA SER A 149 -9.91 5.61 22.56
C SER A 149 -10.14 4.20 23.16
N ASN A 150 -11.36 3.95 23.64
CA ASN A 150 -11.78 2.62 24.05
C ASN A 150 -11.69 1.62 22.88
N GLN A 151 -11.57 0.31 23.17
CA GLN A 151 -11.40 -0.75 22.13
C GLN A 151 -12.37 -0.66 20.95
N THR A 152 -13.60 -0.23 21.18
CA THR A 152 -14.63 0.00 20.12
C THR A 152 -14.27 1.14 19.18
N GLY A 153 -13.74 2.24 19.68
CA GLY A 153 -13.30 3.38 18.85
C GLY A 153 -12.12 3.04 17.94
N TRP A 154 -11.21 2.20 18.43
CA TRP A 154 -10.08 1.70 17.66
C TRP A 154 -10.48 0.85 16.45
N VAL A 155 -11.37 -0.11 16.65
CA VAL A 155 -11.89 -0.95 15.56
C VAL A 155 -12.61 -0.09 14.52
N MET A 156 -13.40 0.90 14.97
CA MET A 156 -14.11 1.82 14.10
C MET A 156 -13.15 2.71 13.29
N LEU A 157 -12.11 3.25 13.92
CA LEU A 157 -11.12 4.08 13.24
C LEU A 157 -10.36 3.31 12.16
N ARG A 158 -9.92 2.08 12.45
CA ARG A 158 -9.28 1.20 11.45
C ARG A 158 -10.20 0.86 10.28
N PHE A 159 -11.46 0.56 10.56
CA PHE A 159 -12.45 0.26 9.53
C PHE A 159 -12.70 1.49 8.64
N GLN A 160 -12.91 2.65 9.24
CA GLN A 160 -13.11 3.90 8.53
C GLN A 160 -11.88 4.25 7.67
N ALA A 161 -10.67 4.15 8.20
CA ALA A 161 -9.45 4.40 7.44
C ALA A 161 -9.35 3.51 6.19
N LYS A 162 -9.66 2.21 6.32
CA LYS A 162 -9.70 1.29 5.17
C LYS A 162 -10.81 1.65 4.17
N LEU A 163 -12.00 1.97 4.64
CA LEU A 163 -13.11 2.37 3.78
C LEU A 163 -12.78 3.63 2.97
N TRP A 164 -12.25 4.66 3.63
CA TRP A 164 -11.87 5.90 2.96
C TRP A 164 -10.64 5.74 2.06
N SER A 165 -9.73 4.84 2.40
CA SER A 165 -8.64 4.44 1.50
C SER A 165 -9.19 3.83 0.21
N PHE A 166 -10.18 2.96 0.30
CA PHE A 166 -10.86 2.41 -0.87
C PHE A 166 -11.55 3.49 -1.70
N VAL A 167 -12.36 4.32 -1.05
CA VAL A 167 -13.09 5.41 -1.72
C VAL A 167 -12.12 6.34 -2.45
N GLY A 168 -11.02 6.76 -1.78
CA GLY A 168 -10.00 7.61 -2.38
C GLY A 168 -9.34 6.98 -3.61
N THR A 169 -8.99 5.69 -3.51
CA THR A 169 -8.39 4.94 -4.62
C THR A 169 -9.35 4.84 -5.82
N VAL A 170 -10.61 4.48 -5.60
CA VAL A 170 -11.62 4.35 -6.68
C VAL A 170 -11.90 5.70 -7.33
N LEU A 171 -12.10 6.77 -6.54
CA LEU A 171 -12.31 8.12 -7.06
C LEU A 171 -11.12 8.58 -7.92
N SER A 172 -9.89 8.31 -7.48
CA SER A 172 -8.70 8.65 -8.25
C SER A 172 -8.63 7.89 -9.57
N PHE A 173 -8.90 6.59 -9.60
CA PHE A 173 -8.93 5.83 -10.84
C PHE A 173 -10.02 6.32 -11.81
N ILE A 174 -11.22 6.63 -11.31
CA ILE A 174 -12.28 7.23 -12.13
C ILE A 174 -11.82 8.58 -12.69
N TYR A 175 -11.15 9.39 -11.88
CA TYR A 175 -10.58 10.65 -12.32
C TYR A 175 -9.52 10.44 -13.40
N CYS A 176 -8.55 9.54 -13.18
CA CYS A 176 -7.49 9.22 -14.15
C CYS A 176 -8.04 8.69 -15.47
N SER A 177 -9.13 7.93 -15.46
CA SER A 177 -9.74 7.39 -16.70
C SER A 177 -10.46 8.45 -17.55
N ARG A 178 -10.79 9.60 -16.96
CA ARG A 178 -11.57 10.67 -17.63
C ARG A 178 -10.78 11.94 -17.90
N SER A 179 -9.71 12.19 -17.16
CA SER A 179 -8.94 13.43 -17.25
C SER A 179 -7.90 13.40 -18.37
N SER A 180 -7.55 14.58 -18.87
CA SER A 180 -6.42 14.75 -19.79
C SER A 180 -5.09 14.52 -19.06
N GLU A 181 -4.07 14.14 -19.81
CA GLU A 181 -2.76 13.72 -19.32
C GLU A 181 -2.07 14.74 -18.39
N ASN A 182 -2.26 16.03 -18.63
CA ASN A 182 -1.46 17.10 -18.01
C ASN A 182 -2.06 17.71 -16.73
N SER A 183 -2.99 17.05 -16.05
CA SER A 183 -3.62 17.59 -14.83
C SER A 183 -3.77 16.59 -13.68
N LEU A 184 -3.25 15.38 -13.86
CA LEU A 184 -3.50 14.28 -12.91
C LEU A 184 -2.74 14.45 -11.61
N LEU A 185 -1.43 14.68 -11.67
CA LEU A 185 -0.59 14.81 -10.49
C LEU A 185 -0.86 16.10 -9.69
N PRO A 186 -0.98 17.30 -10.32
CA PRO A 186 -1.35 18.51 -9.60
C PRO A 186 -2.71 18.41 -8.89
N ALA A 187 -3.73 17.84 -9.56
CA ALA A 187 -5.03 17.64 -8.93
C ALA A 187 -4.97 16.68 -7.74
N ALA A 188 -4.24 15.57 -7.86
CA ALA A 188 -4.03 14.64 -6.76
C ALA A 188 -3.27 15.29 -5.60
N GLY A 189 -2.25 16.09 -5.91
CA GLY A 189 -1.53 16.91 -4.93
C GLY A 189 -2.44 17.87 -4.20
N LEU A 190 -3.35 18.53 -4.91
CA LEU A 190 -4.31 19.47 -4.32
C LEU A 190 -5.30 18.77 -3.39
N VAL A 191 -5.80 17.59 -3.75
CA VAL A 191 -6.66 16.77 -2.88
C VAL A 191 -5.93 16.38 -1.59
N LEU A 192 -4.66 15.96 -1.68
CA LEU A 192 -3.83 15.69 -0.50
C LEU A 192 -3.65 16.93 0.35
N LEU A 193 -3.32 18.06 -0.25
CA LEU A 193 -3.11 19.33 0.46
C LEU A 193 -4.36 19.72 1.27
N ILE A 194 -5.53 19.74 0.62
CA ILE A 194 -6.79 20.08 1.29
C ILE A 194 -7.08 19.12 2.44
N SER A 195 -6.99 17.82 2.21
CA SER A 195 -7.26 16.82 3.24
C SER A 195 -6.26 16.89 4.41
N SER A 196 -4.99 17.17 4.13
CA SER A 196 -3.94 17.37 5.13
C SER A 196 -4.19 18.60 6.00
N LEU A 197 -4.53 19.71 5.37
CA LEU A 197 -4.83 20.96 6.08
C LEU A 197 -6.07 20.82 6.95
N LEU A 198 -7.14 20.19 6.44
CA LEU A 198 -8.35 19.94 7.23
C LEU A 198 -8.05 19.08 8.46
N ALA A 199 -7.29 17.99 8.29
CA ALA A 199 -6.88 17.17 9.42
C ALA A 199 -6.03 17.95 10.43
N ALA A 200 -5.06 18.72 9.95
CA ALA A 200 -4.11 19.44 10.80
C ALA A 200 -4.75 20.60 11.59
N PHE A 201 -5.72 21.32 11.01
CA PHE A 201 -6.37 22.45 11.68
C PHE A 201 -7.42 22.03 12.72
N PHE A 202 -8.08 20.90 12.51
CA PHE A 202 -9.22 20.50 13.35
C PHE A 202 -8.89 19.39 14.34
N ILE A 203 -7.78 18.66 14.15
CA ILE A 203 -7.37 17.62 15.11
C ILE A 203 -6.44 18.23 16.14
N VAL A 204 -6.84 18.15 17.40
CA VAL A 204 -6.01 18.58 18.53
C VAL A 204 -5.24 17.38 19.04
N GLU A 205 -3.91 17.41 18.91
CA GLU A 205 -3.04 16.44 19.58
C GLU A 205 -2.93 16.74 21.07
N ASP A 206 -3.12 15.73 21.92
CA ASP A 206 -3.04 15.92 23.37
C ASP A 206 -1.59 16.16 23.81
N LYS A 207 -1.31 17.33 24.40
CA LYS A 207 0.04 17.75 24.87
C LYS A 207 0.56 16.93 26.03
N LYS A 208 -0.29 16.10 26.64
CA LYS A 208 0.01 15.34 27.86
C LYS A 208 0.66 13.99 27.64
N TYR A 209 0.95 13.62 26.40
CA TYR A 209 1.62 12.34 26.15
C TYR A 209 3.01 12.34 26.81
N LYS A 210 3.13 11.70 27.96
CA LYS A 210 4.42 11.34 28.52
C LYS A 210 5.08 10.44 27.50
N VAL A 211 6.16 10.93 26.88
CA VAL A 211 7.05 10.11 26.07
C VAL A 211 7.41 8.90 26.92
N LYS A 212 6.78 7.74 26.66
CA LYS A 212 7.36 6.49 27.08
C LYS A 212 8.62 6.40 26.25
N MET A 213 9.76 6.77 26.87
CA MET A 213 11.07 6.61 26.27
C MET A 213 11.12 5.23 25.65
N SER A 214 11.21 5.20 24.33
CA SER A 214 11.31 3.94 23.60
C SER A 214 12.58 3.24 24.10
N PRO A 215 12.62 1.90 24.14
CA PRO A 215 13.81 1.15 24.52
C PRO A 215 15.07 1.49 23.71
N PHE A 216 14.96 2.37 22.73
CA PHE A 216 16.04 2.86 21.86
C PHE A 216 17.14 3.61 22.60
N GLU A 217 16.87 4.24 23.74
CA GLU A 217 17.90 4.94 24.54
C GLU A 217 18.97 4.04 25.15
N LYS A 218 18.75 2.72 25.16
CA LYS A 218 19.73 1.77 25.70
C LYS A 218 20.64 1.09 24.68
N ASN A 219 20.36 1.19 23.37
CA ASN A 219 21.07 0.41 22.36
C ASN A 219 21.32 1.20 21.04
N GLU A 220 22.08 2.31 21.12
CA GLU A 220 22.44 3.12 19.94
C GLU A 220 23.31 2.41 18.89
N HIS A 221 23.79 1.19 19.13
CA HIS A 221 24.80 0.56 18.26
C HIS A 221 24.32 -0.63 17.40
N HIS A 222 23.02 -0.94 17.28
CA HIS A 222 22.68 -2.30 16.82
C HIS A 222 21.63 -2.43 15.69
N PHE A 223 21.44 -1.45 14.80
CA PHE A 223 20.51 -1.65 13.68
C PHE A 223 20.99 -2.80 12.76
N SER A 224 22.25 -2.78 12.34
CA SER A 224 22.84 -3.84 11.52
C SER A 224 22.92 -5.19 12.27
N TYR A 225 23.21 -5.15 13.56
CA TYR A 225 23.29 -6.35 14.41
C TYR A 225 21.91 -6.96 14.66
N GLU A 226 20.87 -6.15 14.86
CA GLU A 226 19.51 -6.68 15.01
C GLU A 226 18.99 -7.32 13.74
N VAL A 227 19.23 -6.74 12.56
CA VAL A 227 18.88 -7.36 11.27
C VAL A 227 19.58 -8.71 11.11
N PHE A 228 20.90 -8.79 11.41
CA PHE A 228 21.64 -10.06 11.37
C PHE A 228 21.16 -11.07 12.41
N LYS A 229 20.82 -10.66 13.62
CA LYS A 229 20.29 -11.51 14.68
C LYS A 229 18.89 -12.06 14.35
N ILE A 230 18.10 -11.27 13.60
CA ILE A 230 16.80 -11.64 13.06
C ILE A 230 16.97 -12.77 12.04
N LEU A 231 17.89 -12.60 11.07
CA LEU A 231 18.18 -13.60 10.05
C LEU A 231 18.67 -14.92 10.65
N LYS A 232 19.40 -14.87 11.80
CA LYS A 232 19.95 -16.05 12.47
C LYS A 232 18.93 -16.83 13.31
N LYS A 233 17.83 -16.21 13.76
CA LYS A 233 16.78 -16.83 14.62
C LYS A 233 15.48 -17.13 13.85
N TRP A 234 15.53 -17.15 12.52
CA TRP A 234 14.32 -17.26 11.74
C TRP A 234 13.96 -18.70 11.44
N ASP A 235 12.70 -19.02 11.76
CA ASP A 235 12.08 -20.30 11.46
C ASP A 235 11.75 -20.39 9.97
N LEU A 236 11.90 -21.57 9.39
CA LEU A 236 11.67 -21.81 7.96
C LEU A 236 10.23 -21.41 7.55
N SER A 237 9.26 -21.71 8.40
CA SER A 237 7.84 -21.37 8.18
C SER A 237 7.61 -19.86 8.08
N ASN A 238 8.18 -19.06 8.98
CA ASN A 238 8.08 -17.62 8.96
C ASN A 238 8.76 -17.01 7.73
N THR A 239 9.89 -17.60 7.29
CA THR A 239 10.60 -17.17 6.07
C THR A 239 9.73 -17.41 4.83
N MET A 240 9.16 -18.60 4.69
CA MET A 240 8.31 -18.94 3.56
C MET A 240 7.06 -18.07 3.49
N GLN A 241 6.42 -17.78 4.62
CA GLN A 241 5.28 -16.87 4.68
C GLN A 241 5.66 -15.43 4.27
N THR A 242 6.84 -14.96 4.69
CA THR A 242 7.34 -13.63 4.32
C THR A 242 7.63 -13.54 2.84
N VAL A 243 8.24 -14.56 2.24
CA VAL A 243 8.49 -14.62 0.79
C VAL A 243 7.17 -14.65 0.01
N GLU A 244 6.19 -15.46 0.43
CA GLU A 244 4.85 -15.52 -0.19
C GLU A 244 4.18 -14.12 -0.18
N ILE A 245 4.12 -13.46 0.97
CA ILE A 245 3.53 -12.10 1.09
C ILE A 245 4.30 -11.10 0.21
N SER A 246 5.63 -11.21 0.16
CA SER A 246 6.47 -10.31 -0.64
C SER A 246 6.24 -10.49 -2.13
N LEU A 247 6.07 -11.73 -2.61
CA LEU A 247 5.72 -12.01 -4.01
C LEU A 247 4.36 -11.40 -4.38
N VAL A 248 3.33 -11.60 -3.55
CA VAL A 248 2.00 -11.00 -3.75
C VAL A 248 2.10 -9.48 -3.86
N ILE A 249 2.78 -8.83 -2.92
CA ILE A 249 2.94 -7.37 -2.93
C ILE A 249 3.73 -6.92 -4.16
N SER A 250 4.80 -7.64 -4.53
CA SER A 250 5.61 -7.34 -5.71
C SER A 250 4.80 -7.45 -7.00
N LEU A 251 3.93 -8.46 -7.10
CA LEU A 251 3.03 -8.61 -8.24
C LEU A 251 2.10 -7.40 -8.38
N PHE A 252 1.54 -6.90 -7.27
CA PHE A 252 0.69 -5.71 -7.34
C PHE A 252 1.49 -4.45 -7.69
N TYR A 253 2.71 -4.28 -7.18
CA TYR A 253 3.60 -3.19 -7.63
C TYR A 253 3.87 -3.27 -9.12
N TYR A 254 4.13 -4.47 -9.63
CA TYR A 254 4.39 -4.71 -11.03
C TYR A 254 3.17 -4.43 -11.90
N LEU A 255 1.99 -4.94 -11.51
CA LEU A 255 0.72 -4.65 -12.18
C LEU A 255 0.42 -3.15 -12.20
N GLU A 256 0.52 -2.49 -11.06
CA GLU A 256 0.30 -1.04 -10.97
C GLU A 256 1.26 -0.25 -11.85
N THR A 257 2.54 -0.62 -11.88
CA THR A 257 3.59 0.12 -12.61
C THR A 257 3.48 -0.05 -14.12
N PHE A 258 3.21 -1.26 -14.61
CA PHE A 258 3.37 -1.59 -16.02
C PHE A 258 2.08 -1.83 -16.79
N THR A 259 0.90 -1.89 -16.12
CA THR A 259 -0.38 -2.09 -16.85
C THR A 259 -0.68 -0.93 -17.80
N ALA A 260 -0.50 0.32 -17.40
CA ALA A 260 -0.74 1.47 -18.27
C ALA A 260 0.24 1.53 -19.45
N PRO A 261 1.58 1.45 -19.27
CA PRO A 261 2.53 1.36 -20.37
C PRO A 261 2.29 0.19 -21.32
N PHE A 262 1.94 -0.99 -20.79
CA PHE A 262 1.63 -2.17 -21.59
C PHE A 262 0.40 -1.97 -22.49
N THR A 263 -0.68 -1.40 -21.92
CA THR A 263 -1.92 -1.17 -22.70
C THR A 263 -1.71 -0.16 -23.81
N GLU A 264 -0.94 0.88 -23.58
CA GLU A 264 -0.60 1.88 -24.60
C GLU A 264 0.30 1.29 -25.69
N SER A 265 1.33 0.51 -25.32
CA SER A 265 2.19 -0.18 -26.30
C SER A 265 1.44 -1.20 -27.15
N SER A 266 0.34 -1.75 -26.63
CA SER A 266 -0.55 -2.67 -27.34
C SER A 266 -1.58 -1.96 -28.25
N GLY A 267 -1.52 -0.62 -28.38
CA GLY A 267 -2.39 0.19 -29.25
C GLY A 267 -3.77 0.47 -28.67
N LEU A 268 -3.98 0.26 -27.35
CA LEU A 268 -5.22 0.65 -26.68
C LEU A 268 -5.21 2.16 -26.36
N LYS A 269 -6.42 2.72 -26.24
CA LYS A 269 -6.58 4.14 -25.89
C LYS A 269 -5.96 4.46 -24.52
N TYR A 270 -5.42 5.67 -24.38
CA TYR A 270 -5.04 6.24 -23.11
C TYR A 270 -6.13 6.04 -22.05
N GLY A 271 -5.76 5.66 -20.85
CA GLY A 271 -6.69 5.38 -19.77
C GLY A 271 -7.28 3.95 -19.75
N ALA A 272 -7.07 3.13 -20.76
CA ALA A 272 -7.51 1.73 -20.73
C ALA A 272 -6.83 0.96 -19.60
N GLY A 273 -5.53 1.15 -19.41
CA GLY A 273 -4.77 0.51 -18.31
C GLY A 273 -5.27 0.90 -16.93
N THR A 274 -5.57 2.19 -16.71
CA THR A 274 -6.16 2.66 -15.45
C THR A 274 -7.56 2.08 -15.23
N THR A 275 -8.36 1.91 -16.30
CA THR A 275 -9.67 1.26 -16.21
C THR A 275 -9.54 -0.22 -15.85
N PHE A 276 -8.57 -0.94 -16.40
CA PHE A 276 -8.28 -2.33 -16.02
C PHE A 276 -7.93 -2.44 -14.52
N LEU A 277 -7.02 -1.61 -14.05
CA LEU A 277 -6.65 -1.58 -12.63
C LEU A 277 -7.82 -1.21 -11.72
N THR A 278 -8.66 -0.26 -12.13
CA THR A 278 -9.88 0.12 -11.38
C THR A 278 -10.81 -1.06 -11.22
N LEU A 279 -11.09 -1.78 -12.31
CA LEU A 279 -11.97 -2.95 -12.29
C LEU A 279 -11.39 -4.08 -11.44
N GLN A 280 -10.09 -4.32 -11.57
CA GLN A 280 -9.40 -5.32 -10.75
C GLN A 280 -9.48 -4.98 -9.27
N LEU A 281 -9.17 -3.76 -8.86
CA LEU A 281 -9.23 -3.33 -7.46
C LEU A 281 -10.66 -3.31 -6.91
N THR A 282 -11.64 -2.95 -7.73
CA THR A 282 -13.06 -3.06 -7.38
C THR A 282 -13.45 -4.52 -7.13
N GLY A 283 -13.02 -5.42 -8.00
CA GLY A 283 -13.19 -6.86 -7.83
C GLY A 283 -12.56 -7.36 -6.52
N VAL A 284 -11.31 -6.97 -6.23
CA VAL A 284 -10.61 -7.31 -4.96
C VAL A 284 -11.44 -6.92 -3.75
N THR A 285 -11.98 -5.70 -3.75
CA THR A 285 -12.80 -5.21 -2.64
C THR A 285 -14.06 -6.01 -2.47
N ILE A 286 -14.76 -6.30 -3.56
CA ILE A 286 -15.99 -7.11 -3.52
C ILE A 286 -15.69 -8.53 -3.03
N GLY A 287 -14.61 -9.15 -3.51
CA GLY A 287 -14.16 -10.46 -3.05
C GLY A 287 -13.85 -10.48 -1.54
N TYR A 288 -13.17 -9.45 -1.05
CA TYR A 288 -12.91 -9.29 0.39
C TYR A 288 -14.21 -9.18 1.20
N VAL A 289 -15.14 -8.35 0.75
CA VAL A 289 -16.45 -8.16 1.41
C VAL A 289 -17.25 -9.47 1.42
N ILE A 290 -17.32 -10.18 0.29
CA ILE A 290 -17.98 -11.49 0.21
C ILE A 290 -17.39 -12.44 1.25
N LYS A 291 -16.06 -12.53 1.35
CA LYS A 291 -15.40 -13.43 2.33
C LYS A 291 -15.66 -13.02 3.78
N LEU A 292 -15.79 -11.72 4.08
CA LEU A 292 -16.17 -11.26 5.42
C LEU A 292 -17.57 -11.72 5.81
N PHE A 293 -18.53 -11.63 4.90
CA PHE A 293 -19.92 -12.08 5.16
C PHE A 293 -20.05 -13.60 5.25
N THR A 294 -19.28 -14.34 4.43
CA THR A 294 -19.33 -15.81 4.42
C THR A 294 -18.61 -16.43 5.62
N LYS A 295 -17.64 -15.73 6.21
CA LYS A 295 -16.87 -16.22 7.39
C LYS A 295 -17.76 -16.48 8.61
N LYS A 296 -18.94 -15.88 8.69
CA LYS A 296 -19.86 -16.02 9.82
C LYS A 296 -20.71 -17.32 9.78
N ASN A 297 -20.94 -17.92 8.60
CA ASN A 297 -21.98 -18.96 8.48
C ASN A 297 -21.62 -20.24 7.68
N LEU A 298 -20.59 -20.28 6.84
CA LEU A 298 -20.45 -21.38 5.88
C LEU A 298 -19.03 -21.96 5.68
N PHE A 299 -18.00 -21.31 6.17
CA PHE A 299 -16.64 -21.67 5.79
C PHE A 299 -15.71 -21.83 7.00
N SER A 300 -15.91 -22.96 7.70
CA SER A 300 -15.00 -23.45 8.72
C SER A 300 -13.59 -23.73 8.17
N GLU A 301 -12.64 -24.02 9.01
CA GLU A 301 -11.19 -24.22 8.80
C GLU A 301 -10.76 -24.95 7.52
N ASN A 302 -11.64 -25.78 6.95
CA ASN A 302 -11.38 -26.54 5.71
C ASN A 302 -11.14 -25.66 4.46
N LEU A 303 -11.60 -24.41 4.40
CA LEU A 303 -11.41 -23.57 3.24
C LEU A 303 -10.04 -22.89 3.20
N ARG A 304 -9.37 -22.70 4.35
CA ARG A 304 -7.98 -22.21 4.35
C ARG A 304 -7.03 -23.18 3.64
N ALA A 305 -7.33 -24.47 3.70
CA ALA A 305 -6.56 -25.50 3.01
C ALA A 305 -6.68 -25.40 1.47
N HIS A 306 -7.73 -24.75 0.96
CA HIS A 306 -8.07 -24.68 -0.46
C HIS A 306 -7.85 -23.29 -1.08
N ASP A 307 -7.48 -22.28 -0.30
CA ASP A 307 -7.26 -20.91 -0.79
C ASP A 307 -6.19 -20.83 -1.91
N HIS A 308 -5.23 -21.76 -1.93
CA HIS A 308 -4.21 -21.82 -2.98
C HIS A 308 -4.77 -22.14 -4.38
N TYR A 309 -5.91 -22.85 -4.49
CA TYR A 309 -6.54 -23.07 -5.80
C TYR A 309 -7.07 -21.79 -6.43
N LEU A 310 -7.37 -20.76 -5.62
CA LEU A 310 -7.74 -19.43 -6.13
C LEU A 310 -6.59 -18.80 -6.94
N LEU A 311 -5.34 -19.05 -6.55
CA LEU A 311 -4.16 -18.58 -7.30
C LEU A 311 -4.03 -19.28 -8.66
N LEU A 312 -4.27 -20.58 -8.72
CA LEU A 312 -4.28 -21.31 -9.99
C LEU A 312 -5.37 -20.79 -10.93
N LEU A 313 -6.57 -20.51 -10.37
CA LEU A 313 -7.66 -19.92 -11.13
C LEU A 313 -7.30 -18.49 -11.59
N ASN A 314 -6.65 -17.70 -10.76
CA ASN A 314 -6.13 -16.38 -11.14
C ASN A 314 -5.13 -16.48 -12.30
N ALA A 315 -4.17 -17.41 -12.25
CA ALA A 315 -3.23 -17.64 -13.35
C ALA A 315 -3.95 -18.00 -14.64
N THR A 316 -4.99 -18.85 -14.56
CA THR A 316 -5.82 -19.22 -15.72
C THR A 316 -6.55 -18.00 -16.30
N ILE A 317 -7.06 -17.11 -15.45
CA ILE A 317 -7.72 -15.87 -15.93
C ILE A 317 -6.71 -14.93 -16.57
N TYR A 318 -5.49 -14.78 -16.03
CA TYR A 318 -4.46 -13.98 -16.71
C TYR A 318 -4.09 -14.56 -18.06
N LEU A 319 -4.06 -15.89 -18.20
CA LEU A 319 -3.87 -16.54 -19.50
C LEU A 319 -5.03 -16.21 -20.47
N LEU A 320 -6.26 -16.23 -20.01
CA LEU A 320 -7.43 -15.84 -20.80
C LEU A 320 -7.36 -14.36 -21.18
N ILE A 321 -6.96 -13.47 -20.27
CA ILE A 321 -6.72 -12.05 -20.57
C ILE A 321 -5.67 -11.93 -21.68
N TYR A 322 -4.56 -12.66 -21.59
CA TYR A 322 -3.51 -12.63 -22.60
C TYR A 322 -4.02 -13.02 -24.00
N ILE A 323 -4.83 -14.08 -24.07
CA ILE A 323 -5.41 -14.57 -25.34
C ILE A 323 -6.47 -13.59 -25.88
N THR A 324 -7.29 -13.01 -25.02
CA THR A 324 -8.45 -12.18 -25.43
C THR A 324 -8.18 -10.68 -25.35
N PHE A 325 -6.94 -10.27 -25.11
CA PHE A 325 -6.57 -8.88 -24.83
C PHE A 325 -7.05 -7.85 -25.87
N LYS A 326 -7.17 -8.26 -27.12
CA LYS A 326 -7.69 -7.42 -28.22
C LYS A 326 -9.19 -7.07 -28.07
N SER A 327 -9.95 -7.83 -27.29
CA SER A 327 -11.36 -7.56 -27.01
C SER A 327 -11.50 -6.81 -25.69
N LEU A 328 -11.67 -5.48 -25.74
CA LEU A 328 -11.76 -4.61 -24.57
C LEU A 328 -12.83 -5.05 -23.57
N ALA A 329 -14.04 -5.36 -24.05
CA ALA A 329 -15.14 -5.74 -23.15
C ALA A 329 -14.85 -7.04 -22.40
N THR A 330 -14.28 -8.04 -23.08
CA THR A 330 -13.89 -9.31 -22.44
C THR A 330 -12.77 -9.10 -21.43
N SER A 331 -11.77 -8.29 -21.80
CA SER A 331 -10.65 -7.99 -20.90
C SER A 331 -11.10 -7.23 -19.64
N TYR A 332 -12.00 -6.28 -19.76
CA TYR A 332 -12.58 -5.58 -18.59
C TYR A 332 -13.28 -6.55 -17.62
N LEU A 333 -14.10 -7.45 -18.16
CA LEU A 333 -14.78 -8.46 -17.34
C LEU A 333 -13.77 -9.39 -16.66
N LEU A 334 -12.77 -9.87 -17.38
CA LEU A 334 -11.75 -10.77 -16.87
C LEU A 334 -10.88 -10.11 -15.78
N PHE A 335 -10.50 -8.83 -15.94
CA PHE A 335 -9.78 -8.10 -14.89
C PHE A 335 -10.63 -7.94 -13.63
N PHE A 336 -11.93 -7.67 -13.76
CA PHE A 336 -12.83 -7.62 -12.63
C PHE A 336 -12.94 -8.98 -11.90
N VAL A 337 -13.14 -10.08 -12.64
CA VAL A 337 -13.23 -11.43 -12.08
C VAL A 337 -11.90 -11.84 -11.44
N ASN A 338 -10.78 -11.53 -12.07
CA ASN A 338 -9.44 -11.72 -11.50
C ASN A 338 -9.29 -10.99 -10.16
N GLY A 339 -9.70 -9.72 -10.12
CA GLY A 339 -9.73 -8.95 -8.88
C GLY A 339 -10.56 -9.60 -7.78
N LEU A 340 -11.75 -10.11 -8.12
CA LEU A 340 -12.63 -10.79 -7.18
C LEU A 340 -11.95 -12.02 -6.55
N LEU A 341 -11.25 -12.82 -7.35
CA LEU A 341 -10.49 -13.98 -6.85
C LEU A 341 -9.32 -13.55 -5.95
N TRP A 342 -8.61 -12.48 -6.33
CA TRP A 342 -7.57 -11.90 -5.46
C TRP A 342 -8.13 -11.44 -4.13
N GLY A 343 -9.30 -10.80 -4.11
CA GLY A 343 -9.95 -10.36 -2.88
C GLY A 343 -10.33 -11.51 -1.96
N LEU A 344 -10.83 -12.59 -2.52
CA LEU A 344 -11.10 -13.82 -1.78
C LEU A 344 -9.83 -14.44 -1.18
N PHE A 345 -8.73 -14.46 -1.93
CA PHE A 345 -7.45 -14.97 -1.48
C PHE A 345 -6.81 -14.10 -0.39
N LEU A 346 -6.62 -12.80 -0.66
CA LEU A 346 -5.95 -11.85 0.22
C LEU A 346 -6.62 -11.72 1.59
N SER A 347 -7.95 -11.73 1.62
CA SER A 347 -8.70 -11.61 2.88
C SER A 347 -8.40 -12.74 3.87
N GLY A 348 -8.00 -13.90 3.37
CA GLY A 348 -7.62 -15.04 4.20
C GLY A 348 -6.19 -14.97 4.74
N ARG A 349 -5.27 -14.39 3.97
CA ARG A 349 -3.82 -14.47 4.22
C ARG A 349 -3.22 -13.21 4.80
N THR A 350 -3.55 -12.05 4.27
CA THR A 350 -2.88 -10.80 4.63
C THR A 350 -3.74 -9.87 5.48
N GLY A 351 -5.06 -10.05 5.47
CA GLY A 351 -6.00 -9.12 6.09
C GLY A 351 -6.08 -7.75 5.38
N MET A 352 -5.41 -7.61 4.21
CA MET A 352 -5.55 -6.43 3.35
C MET A 352 -6.90 -6.48 2.64
N MET A 353 -7.61 -5.36 2.67
CA MET A 353 -8.88 -5.19 1.94
C MET A 353 -8.61 -4.93 0.46
N ILE A 354 -7.61 -4.09 0.20
CA ILE A 354 -7.14 -3.74 -1.13
C ILE A 354 -5.63 -3.73 -1.10
N PRO A 355 -4.92 -4.28 -2.08
CA PRO A 355 -3.46 -4.17 -2.16
C PRO A 355 -3.00 -2.81 -2.68
N SER A 356 -3.76 -1.73 -2.42
CA SER A 356 -3.35 -0.37 -2.77
C SER A 356 -2.14 0.08 -1.95
N LYS A 357 -1.37 1.03 -2.51
CA LYS A 357 -0.19 1.59 -1.84
C LYS A 357 -0.49 2.06 -0.42
N ALA A 358 -1.61 2.77 -0.22
CA ALA A 358 -2.03 3.27 1.10
C ALA A 358 -2.31 2.13 2.08
N GLU A 359 -2.98 1.06 1.64
CA GLU A 359 -3.27 -0.07 2.52
C GLU A 359 -2.04 -0.93 2.79
N ARG A 360 -1.10 -1.02 1.84
CA ARG A 360 0.23 -1.60 2.09
C ARG A 360 0.96 -0.87 3.22
N PHE A 361 0.90 0.46 3.27
CA PHE A 361 1.44 1.21 4.42
C PHE A 361 0.73 0.86 5.72
N ILE A 362 -0.61 0.80 5.74
CA ILE A 362 -1.36 0.36 6.93
C ILE A 362 -0.91 -1.06 7.35
N PHE A 363 -0.73 -1.95 6.40
CA PHE A 363 -0.25 -3.31 6.64
C PHE A 363 1.15 -3.32 7.25
N TYR A 364 2.11 -2.58 6.67
CA TYR A 364 3.48 -2.48 7.19
C TYR A 364 3.51 -1.95 8.63
N PHE A 365 2.72 -0.92 8.94
CA PHE A 365 2.65 -0.38 10.30
C PHE A 365 1.90 -1.28 11.30
N SER A 366 1.13 -2.25 10.83
CA SER A 366 0.43 -3.23 11.69
C SER A 366 1.28 -4.45 12.04
N LYS A 367 2.37 -4.69 11.31
CA LYS A 367 3.26 -5.83 11.47
C LYS A 367 4.41 -5.55 12.45
N GLU A 368 5.04 -6.60 12.94
CA GLU A 368 6.28 -6.45 13.68
C GLU A 368 7.37 -5.80 12.81
N LYS A 369 8.18 -4.91 13.39
CA LYS A 369 9.24 -4.16 12.66
C LYS A 369 10.13 -5.08 11.83
N LYS A 370 10.40 -6.28 12.34
CA LYS A 370 11.24 -7.31 11.72
C LYS A 370 10.64 -7.83 10.43
N GLU A 371 9.37 -8.26 10.47
CA GLU A 371 8.65 -8.75 9.29
C GLU A 371 8.57 -7.67 8.21
N THR A 372 8.25 -6.45 8.60
CA THR A 372 8.13 -5.30 7.69
C THR A 372 9.42 -5.04 6.92
N VAL A 373 10.56 -5.04 7.61
CA VAL A 373 11.88 -4.82 7.02
C VAL A 373 12.19 -5.84 5.93
N LEU A 374 11.93 -7.11 6.19
CA LEU A 374 12.23 -8.19 5.26
C LEU A 374 11.25 -8.24 4.08
N ILE A 375 9.96 -8.03 4.35
CA ILE A 375 8.96 -7.91 3.28
C ILE A 375 9.38 -6.78 2.32
N SER A 376 9.77 -5.62 2.85
CA SER A 376 10.19 -4.48 2.04
C SER A 376 11.39 -4.81 1.17
N LEU A 377 12.41 -5.48 1.72
CA LEU A 377 13.60 -5.88 0.98
C LEU A 377 13.27 -6.86 -0.16
N PHE A 378 12.49 -7.91 0.13
CA PHE A 378 12.10 -8.87 -0.90
C PHE A 378 11.23 -8.24 -1.98
N VAL A 379 10.31 -7.35 -1.62
CA VAL A 379 9.47 -6.63 -2.60
C VAL A 379 10.32 -5.81 -3.55
N ILE A 380 11.31 -5.07 -3.05
CA ILE A 380 12.22 -4.29 -3.90
C ILE A 380 12.98 -5.19 -4.86
N ILE A 381 13.56 -6.30 -4.34
CA ILE A 381 14.32 -7.25 -5.16
C ILE A 381 13.42 -7.84 -6.25
N PHE A 382 12.26 -8.38 -5.90
CA PHE A 382 11.37 -9.01 -6.87
C PHE A 382 10.85 -8.03 -7.91
N THR A 383 10.43 -6.81 -7.49
CA THR A 383 9.92 -5.80 -8.42
C THR A 383 11.01 -5.36 -9.40
N THR A 384 12.25 -5.19 -8.92
CA THR A 384 13.40 -4.82 -9.76
C THR A 384 13.76 -5.93 -10.73
N VAL A 385 13.75 -7.20 -10.28
CA VAL A 385 13.97 -8.37 -11.16
C VAL A 385 12.91 -8.45 -12.26
N LEU A 386 11.63 -8.24 -11.92
CA LEU A 386 10.55 -8.22 -12.91
C LEU A 386 10.76 -7.10 -13.94
N GLY A 387 11.20 -5.91 -13.50
CA GLY A 387 11.58 -4.82 -14.40
C GLY A 387 12.74 -5.18 -15.32
N ALA A 388 13.77 -5.86 -14.81
CA ALA A 388 14.92 -6.31 -15.61
C ALA A 388 14.51 -7.34 -16.68
N VAL A 389 13.58 -8.23 -16.35
CA VAL A 389 13.05 -9.17 -17.35
C VAL A 389 12.29 -8.44 -18.46
N LEU A 390 11.55 -7.35 -18.12
CA LEU A 390 10.92 -6.52 -19.15
C LEU A 390 11.93 -5.77 -20.01
N ASP A 391 13.09 -5.39 -19.50
CA ASP A 391 14.15 -4.77 -20.31
C ASP A 391 14.72 -5.76 -21.36
N TRP A 392 14.78 -7.05 -21.02
CA TRP A 392 15.29 -8.08 -21.92
C TRP A 392 14.25 -8.54 -22.98
N PHE A 393 12.99 -8.72 -22.57
CA PHE A 393 11.96 -9.31 -23.41
C PHE A 393 10.95 -8.30 -23.96
N GLY A 394 11.03 -7.04 -23.53
CA GLY A 394 10.09 -5.96 -23.87
C GLY A 394 8.76 -6.07 -23.13
N LEU A 395 7.92 -5.03 -23.30
CA LEU A 395 6.62 -4.93 -22.62
C LEU A 395 5.64 -6.05 -23.00
N ASN A 396 5.84 -6.73 -24.14
CA ASN A 396 5.03 -7.89 -24.53
C ASN A 396 5.15 -9.07 -23.54
N ALA A 397 6.22 -9.13 -22.76
CA ALA A 397 6.41 -10.13 -21.71
C ALA A 397 5.60 -9.83 -20.44
N PHE A 398 4.91 -8.68 -20.37
CA PHE A 398 4.19 -8.24 -19.17
C PHE A 398 3.20 -9.29 -18.66
N LEU A 399 2.21 -9.69 -19.46
CA LEU A 399 1.22 -10.69 -19.05
C LEU A 399 1.81 -12.10 -18.83
N PRO A 400 2.70 -12.61 -19.69
CA PRO A 400 3.41 -13.86 -19.40
C PRO A 400 4.12 -13.87 -18.04
N LEU A 401 4.77 -12.77 -17.66
CA LEU A 401 5.41 -12.66 -16.35
C LEU A 401 4.41 -12.67 -15.20
N VAL A 402 3.29 -11.97 -15.33
CA VAL A 402 2.20 -12.01 -14.34
C VAL A 402 1.72 -13.44 -14.12
N ILE A 403 1.55 -14.21 -15.19
CA ILE A 403 1.14 -15.63 -15.13
C ILE A 403 2.20 -16.46 -14.37
N ILE A 404 3.47 -16.31 -14.73
CA ILE A 404 4.59 -17.03 -14.10
C ILE A 404 4.65 -16.72 -12.60
N VAL A 405 4.59 -15.44 -12.23
CA VAL A 405 4.63 -15.03 -10.81
C VAL A 405 3.44 -15.60 -10.04
N THR A 406 2.23 -15.56 -10.62
CA THR A 406 1.04 -16.13 -9.96
C THR A 406 1.13 -17.64 -9.77
N ILE A 407 1.78 -18.36 -10.72
CA ILE A 407 2.06 -19.80 -10.57
C ILE A 407 3.11 -20.04 -9.47
N LEU A 408 4.15 -19.21 -9.39
CA LEU A 408 5.15 -19.29 -8.31
C LEU A 408 4.49 -19.06 -6.94
N GLU A 409 3.59 -18.10 -6.82
CA GLU A 409 2.81 -17.88 -5.60
C GLU A 409 1.95 -19.09 -5.22
N PHE A 410 1.31 -19.74 -6.20
CA PHE A 410 0.58 -20.97 -5.99
C PHE A 410 1.48 -22.10 -5.41
N ILE A 411 2.68 -22.27 -5.97
CA ILE A 411 3.65 -23.25 -5.49
C ILE A 411 4.08 -22.92 -4.06
N MET A 412 4.41 -21.64 -3.78
CA MET A 412 4.81 -21.18 -2.45
C MET A 412 3.69 -21.36 -1.42
N ALA A 413 2.45 -21.10 -1.78
CA ALA A 413 1.29 -21.30 -0.92
C ALA A 413 1.10 -22.78 -0.54
N ILE A 414 1.31 -23.71 -1.47
CA ILE A 414 1.26 -25.15 -1.19
C ILE A 414 2.40 -25.56 -0.24
N LEU A 415 3.62 -25.11 -0.51
CA LEU A 415 4.79 -25.43 0.33
C LEU A 415 4.59 -24.91 1.76
N ASN A 416 4.13 -23.69 1.91
CA ASN A 416 3.87 -23.09 3.21
C ASN A 416 2.77 -23.83 3.99
N ASN A 417 1.69 -24.25 3.32
CA ASN A 417 0.66 -25.07 3.95
C ASN A 417 1.21 -26.43 4.43
N ARG A 418 2.05 -27.11 3.64
CA ARG A 418 2.66 -28.38 4.04
C ARG A 418 3.58 -28.24 5.25
N ILE A 419 4.39 -27.18 5.29
CA ILE A 419 5.31 -26.92 6.41
C ILE A 419 4.51 -26.74 7.69
N ARG A 420 3.46 -25.89 7.67
CA ARG A 420 2.60 -25.67 8.84
C ARG A 420 1.91 -26.94 9.33
N THR A 421 1.38 -27.72 8.43
CA THR A 421 0.72 -28.99 8.81
C THR A 421 1.72 -29.93 9.49
N ASN A 422 2.98 -29.99 9.01
CA ASN A 422 4.01 -30.80 9.63
C ASN A 422 4.44 -30.27 11.02
N GLU A 423 4.53 -28.95 11.20
CA GLU A 423 4.84 -28.32 12.49
C GLU A 423 3.71 -28.57 13.52
N ASP A 424 2.46 -28.50 13.08
CA ASP A 424 1.31 -28.77 13.95
C ASP A 424 1.27 -30.25 14.38
N LEU A 425 1.56 -31.18 13.45
CA LEU A 425 1.68 -32.61 13.74
C LEU A 425 2.87 -32.91 14.66
N ALA A 426 3.99 -32.21 14.52
CA ALA A 426 5.15 -32.38 15.40
C ALA A 426 4.84 -31.91 16.84
N LYS A 427 4.14 -30.76 16.97
CA LYS A 427 3.67 -30.26 18.27
C LYS A 427 2.70 -31.21 18.96
N GLU A 428 1.79 -31.83 18.21
CA GLU A 428 0.87 -32.85 18.74
C GLU A 428 1.57 -34.12 19.21
N ARG A 429 2.71 -34.47 18.60
CA ARG A 429 3.55 -35.61 19.00
C ARG A 429 4.50 -35.33 20.15
N GLY A 430 4.61 -34.05 20.59
CA GLY A 430 5.52 -33.63 21.66
C GLY A 430 7.00 -33.61 21.25
N GLU A 431 7.27 -33.54 19.92
CA GLU A 431 8.58 -33.30 19.34
C GLU A 431 8.75 -31.77 19.13
#